data_fc12abf9539c4d17885bc59ba65f7dd3
#
_entry.id   fc12abf9539c4d17885bc59ba65f7dd3
#
_cell.length_a   1.000
_cell.length_b   1.000
_cell.length_c   1.000
_cell.angle_alpha   90.00
_cell.angle_beta   90.00
_cell.angle_gamma   90.00
#
_symmetry.space_group_name_H-M   'P 1'
#
loop_
_entity.id
_entity.type
_entity.pdbx_description
1 polymer ?
#
loop_
_entity_poly.entity_id
_entity_poly.type
_entity_poly.pdbx_seq_one_letter_code
_entity_poly.pdbx_strand_id
1 'polypeptide(L)'
;DFSLGLTGDIDAITNAHNLAMVALTSRMQHEFNYDDGQLKKRNLKRLDIDPRNVQLKWAMDFCAQALRNIVIGLGTKMDGFLMESGFQITVSSELMAILSIARDLADLRERIGNITLAYDKKGNPVTAEDLEVAGAMTAWMRNAINPTLACTVEYQPCLVHAGPFANIAVGQSSIIADRVGLKLFDYHVTESGFAADIGFEKFWNVKCRLSGLKPDVSVLTATIRALKMHGGGPKVVPGHPLADEYTRENL
;
A
#
# COMPACT_ATOMS: atom_id res chain seq x y z
N ASP A 1 -2.43 12.09 4.37
CA ASP A 1 -1.28 11.97 3.45
C ASP A 1 -0.22 13.05 3.64
N PHE A 2 -0.60 14.23 4.17
CA PHE A 2 0.38 15.27 4.51
C PHE A 2 1.50 14.75 5.44
N SER A 3 1.14 14.03 6.50
CA SER A 3 2.11 13.46 7.43
C SER A 3 3.03 12.44 6.76
N LEU A 4 2.51 11.58 5.90
CA LEU A 4 3.30 10.59 5.15
C LEU A 4 4.17 11.27 4.06
N GLY A 5 3.74 12.39 3.49
CA GLY A 5 4.55 13.21 2.61
C GLY A 5 5.77 13.79 3.34
N LEU A 6 5.59 14.26 4.57
CA LEU A 6 6.69 14.74 5.42
C LEU A 6 7.69 13.64 5.80
N THR A 7 7.25 12.39 5.92
CA THR A 7 8.13 11.25 6.23
C THR A 7 8.90 10.75 5.02
N GLY A 8 8.48 11.10 3.81
CA GLY A 8 9.04 10.59 2.56
C GLY A 8 8.56 9.19 2.16
N ASP A 9 7.65 8.59 2.92
CA ASP A 9 7.13 7.23 2.62
C ASP A 9 6.41 7.19 1.27
N ILE A 10 5.57 8.19 0.98
CA ILE A 10 4.83 8.27 -0.29
C ILE A 10 5.80 8.39 -1.47
N ASP A 11 6.80 9.26 -1.39
CA ASP A 11 7.78 9.44 -2.46
C ASP A 11 8.60 8.17 -2.70
N ALA A 12 9.06 7.53 -1.64
CA ALA A 12 9.82 6.29 -1.71
C ALA A 12 9.00 5.17 -2.37
N ILE A 13 7.75 5.01 -1.95
CA ILE A 13 6.83 3.99 -2.49
C ILE A 13 6.48 4.28 -3.94
N THR A 14 6.13 5.53 -4.28
CA THR A 14 5.83 5.92 -5.67
C THR A 14 7.00 5.62 -6.59
N ASN A 15 8.22 5.98 -6.20
CA ASN A 15 9.41 5.75 -7.00
C ASN A 15 9.73 4.26 -7.12
N ALA A 16 9.69 3.50 -6.03
CA ALA A 16 9.95 2.06 -6.05
C ALA A 16 8.91 1.31 -6.90
N HIS A 17 7.63 1.67 -6.77
CA HIS A 17 6.54 1.08 -7.53
C HIS A 17 6.67 1.38 -9.04
N ASN A 18 6.87 2.64 -9.40
CA ASN A 18 7.00 3.04 -10.80
C ASN A 18 8.28 2.52 -11.45
N LEU A 19 9.36 2.34 -10.66
CA LEU A 19 10.56 1.65 -11.13
C LEU A 19 10.25 0.23 -11.61
N ALA A 20 9.41 -0.51 -10.86
CA ALA A 20 8.97 -1.84 -11.29
C ALA A 20 8.17 -1.79 -12.60
N MET A 21 7.28 -0.81 -12.76
CA MET A 21 6.51 -0.61 -13.99
C MET A 21 7.41 -0.28 -15.19
N VAL A 22 8.37 0.62 -15.02
CA VAL A 22 9.33 0.95 -16.08
C VAL A 22 10.16 -0.28 -16.46
N ALA A 23 10.65 -1.03 -15.48
CA ALA A 23 11.42 -2.25 -15.72
C ALA A 23 10.58 -3.31 -16.44
N LEU A 24 9.31 -3.50 -16.04
CA LEU A 24 8.38 -4.45 -16.65
C LEU A 24 8.10 -4.11 -18.12
N THR A 25 7.71 -2.88 -18.42
CA THR A 25 7.40 -2.44 -19.79
C THR A 25 8.65 -2.47 -20.67
N SER A 26 9.81 -2.10 -20.13
CA SER A 26 11.09 -2.20 -20.82
C SER A 26 11.49 -3.67 -21.11
N ARG A 27 11.29 -4.59 -20.15
CA ARG A 27 11.55 -6.02 -20.33
C ARG A 27 10.68 -6.59 -21.44
N MET A 28 9.38 -6.28 -21.45
CA MET A 28 8.46 -6.71 -22.52
C MET A 28 8.93 -6.23 -23.89
N GLN A 29 9.37 -4.98 -24.01
CA GLN A 29 9.89 -4.41 -25.25
C GLN A 29 11.19 -5.07 -25.68
N HIS A 30 12.10 -5.37 -24.77
CA HIS A 30 13.33 -6.10 -25.08
C HIS A 30 13.05 -7.53 -25.55
N GLU A 31 12.14 -8.24 -24.90
CA GLU A 31 11.75 -9.60 -25.29
C GLU A 31 11.05 -9.65 -26.65
N PHE A 32 10.37 -8.58 -27.05
CA PHE A 32 9.79 -8.46 -28.38
C PHE A 32 10.86 -8.18 -29.44
N ASN A 33 11.83 -7.32 -29.16
CA ASN A 33 12.83 -6.89 -30.12
C ASN A 33 13.97 -7.89 -30.34
N TYR A 34 14.23 -8.75 -29.35
CA TYR A 34 15.41 -9.62 -29.33
C TYR A 34 15.04 -11.11 -29.25
N ASP A 35 15.80 -11.93 -29.99
CA ASP A 35 15.78 -13.38 -29.82
C ASP A 35 16.48 -13.83 -28.53
N ASP A 36 16.35 -15.10 -28.17
CA ASP A 36 16.91 -15.64 -26.93
C ASP A 36 18.45 -15.57 -26.87
N GLY A 37 19.11 -15.69 -28.03
CA GLY A 37 20.57 -15.53 -28.11
C GLY A 37 21.01 -14.09 -27.84
N GLN A 38 20.24 -13.11 -28.33
CA GLN A 38 20.49 -11.70 -28.10
C GLN A 38 20.18 -11.28 -26.65
N LEU A 39 19.11 -11.84 -26.04
CA LEU A 39 18.80 -11.65 -24.63
C LEU A 39 19.90 -12.21 -23.74
N LYS A 40 20.35 -13.44 -24.02
CA LYS A 40 21.45 -14.09 -23.27
C LYS A 40 22.75 -13.29 -23.29
N LYS A 41 23.10 -12.67 -24.44
CA LYS A 41 24.26 -11.76 -24.53
C LYS A 41 24.15 -10.52 -23.63
N ARG A 42 22.96 -10.16 -23.22
CA ARG A 42 22.64 -9.04 -22.32
C ARG A 42 22.39 -9.49 -20.88
N ASN A 43 22.68 -10.76 -20.57
CA ASN A 43 22.38 -11.40 -19.28
C ASN A 43 20.89 -11.34 -18.91
N LEU A 44 20.00 -11.35 -19.89
CA LEU A 44 18.55 -11.36 -19.67
C LEU A 44 17.99 -12.75 -19.98
N LYS A 45 17.17 -13.27 -19.06
CA LYS A 45 16.34 -14.45 -19.26
C LYS A 45 14.98 -14.02 -19.78
N ARG A 46 14.45 -14.71 -20.79
CA ARG A 46 13.08 -14.45 -21.27
C ARG A 46 12.07 -14.83 -20.19
N LEU A 47 11.17 -13.90 -19.85
CA LEU A 47 10.07 -14.09 -18.91
C LEU A 47 8.74 -14.40 -19.63
N ASP A 48 8.68 -14.11 -20.94
CA ASP A 48 7.52 -14.32 -21.81
C ASP A 48 6.21 -13.71 -21.30
N ILE A 49 6.33 -12.49 -20.77
CA ILE A 49 5.22 -11.75 -20.14
C ILE A 49 4.06 -11.56 -21.15
N ASP A 50 2.82 -11.84 -20.70
CA ASP A 50 1.61 -11.54 -21.48
C ASP A 50 1.21 -10.06 -21.27
N PRO A 51 1.26 -9.21 -22.32
CA PRO A 51 0.87 -7.80 -22.21
C PRO A 51 -0.59 -7.59 -21.78
N ARG A 52 -1.44 -8.60 -21.93
CA ARG A 52 -2.86 -8.56 -21.53
C ARG A 52 -3.07 -8.97 -20.07
N ASN A 53 -2.01 -9.40 -19.39
CA ASN A 53 -2.08 -9.93 -18.03
C ASN A 53 -1.04 -9.27 -17.12
N VAL A 54 -0.90 -7.97 -17.24
CA VAL A 54 -0.10 -7.14 -16.35
C VAL A 54 -0.97 -6.72 -15.18
N GLN A 55 -0.56 -7.09 -13.96
CA GLN A 55 -1.32 -6.83 -12.74
C GLN A 55 -0.99 -5.47 -12.13
N LEU A 56 0.25 -5.02 -12.30
CA LEU A 56 0.72 -3.77 -11.75
C LEU A 56 0.22 -2.59 -12.60
N LYS A 57 -0.29 -1.55 -11.95
CA LYS A 57 -0.60 -0.25 -12.54
C LYS A 57 0.46 0.77 -12.12
N TRP A 58 0.49 1.94 -12.73
CA TRP A 58 1.32 3.05 -12.28
C TRP A 58 0.82 3.60 -10.96
N ALA A 59 1.71 4.09 -10.11
CA ALA A 59 1.35 4.76 -8.86
C ALA A 59 1.51 6.27 -9.00
N MET A 60 0.54 7.02 -8.46
CA MET A 60 0.61 8.47 -8.33
C MET A 60 -0.19 8.90 -7.09
N ASP A 61 0.16 10.04 -6.51
CA ASP A 61 -0.52 10.52 -5.30
C ASP A 61 -1.81 11.30 -5.60
N PHE A 62 -2.58 10.82 -6.59
CA PHE A 62 -3.89 11.36 -6.95
C PHE A 62 -4.90 10.24 -7.19
N CYS A 63 -6.14 10.47 -6.75
CA CYS A 63 -7.25 9.56 -7.00
C CYS A 63 -8.19 10.17 -8.05
N ALA A 64 -7.82 10.05 -9.33
CA ALA A 64 -8.63 10.50 -10.45
C ALA A 64 -9.28 9.32 -11.18
N GLN A 65 -10.62 9.30 -11.24
CA GLN A 65 -11.36 8.20 -11.89
C GLN A 65 -11.01 8.06 -13.36
N ALA A 66 -10.76 9.16 -14.05
CA ALA A 66 -10.40 9.17 -15.47
C ALA A 66 -9.04 8.49 -15.78
N LEU A 67 -8.17 8.35 -14.78
CA LEU A 67 -6.85 7.75 -14.93
C LEU A 67 -6.78 6.29 -14.48
N ARG A 68 -7.88 5.72 -13.98
CA ARG A 68 -7.91 4.34 -13.50
C ARG A 68 -7.68 3.31 -14.58
N ASN A 69 -8.18 3.61 -15.80
CA ASN A 69 -7.96 2.79 -16.97
C ASN A 69 -7.58 3.73 -18.14
N ILE A 70 -6.40 3.52 -18.68
CA ILE A 70 -5.83 4.27 -19.79
C ILE A 70 -5.22 3.31 -20.80
N VAL A 71 -4.93 3.80 -21.98
CA VAL A 71 -4.16 3.07 -22.98
C VAL A 71 -2.76 3.69 -23.04
N ILE A 72 -1.74 2.85 -22.95
CA ILE A 72 -0.32 3.23 -23.10
C ILE A 72 0.28 2.60 -24.35
N GLY A 73 1.48 3.03 -24.76
CA GLY A 73 2.18 2.52 -25.95
C GLY A 73 1.65 3.10 -27.26
N LEU A 74 0.93 4.22 -27.19
CA LEU A 74 0.51 4.98 -28.38
C LEU A 74 1.70 5.77 -28.94
N GLY A 75 2.03 5.57 -30.20
CA GLY A 75 3.10 6.31 -30.86
C GLY A 75 3.98 5.43 -31.72
N THR A 76 5.29 5.46 -31.50
CA THR A 76 6.27 4.73 -32.29
C THR A 76 6.58 3.35 -31.70
N LYS A 77 7.37 2.55 -32.42
CA LYS A 77 7.88 1.26 -31.91
C LYS A 77 8.72 1.40 -30.61
N MET A 78 9.18 2.60 -30.29
CA MET A 78 9.96 2.88 -29.08
C MET A 78 9.07 3.12 -27.87
N ASP A 79 7.78 3.37 -28.05
CA ASP A 79 6.84 3.68 -26.97
C ASP A 79 6.24 2.44 -26.28
N GLY A 80 6.70 1.24 -26.68
CA GLY A 80 6.30 -0.03 -26.09
C GLY A 80 5.08 -0.67 -26.74
N PHE A 81 4.39 -1.51 -26.00
CA PHE A 81 3.19 -2.19 -26.46
C PHE A 81 1.94 -1.32 -26.25
N LEU A 82 1.05 -1.36 -27.25
CA LEU A 82 -0.31 -0.84 -27.07
C LEU A 82 -1.04 -1.77 -26.11
N MET A 83 -1.30 -1.30 -24.91
CA MET A 83 -1.96 -2.08 -23.87
C MET A 83 -2.78 -1.22 -22.92
N GLU A 84 -3.76 -1.85 -22.26
CA GLU A 84 -4.46 -1.22 -21.15
C GLU A 84 -3.54 -1.12 -19.93
N SER A 85 -3.61 -0.01 -19.25
CA SER A 85 -2.93 0.26 -17.98
C SER A 85 -3.77 1.22 -17.15
N GLY A 86 -3.20 1.82 -16.13
CA GLY A 86 -3.90 2.83 -15.31
C GLY A 86 -3.01 3.40 -14.24
N PHE A 87 -3.59 4.30 -13.46
CA PHE A 87 -2.99 4.83 -12.26
C PHE A 87 -3.80 4.42 -11.04
N GLN A 88 -3.09 4.07 -9.98
CA GLN A 88 -3.64 3.89 -8.64
C GLN A 88 -2.99 4.88 -7.69
N ILE A 89 -3.69 5.23 -6.64
CA ILE A 89 -3.13 6.10 -5.61
C ILE A 89 -2.00 5.37 -4.87
N THR A 90 -0.91 6.05 -4.57
CA THR A 90 0.30 5.47 -3.96
C THR A 90 0.00 4.67 -2.68
N VAL A 91 -0.92 5.16 -1.84
CA VAL A 91 -1.34 4.46 -0.60
C VAL A 91 -2.07 3.13 -0.84
N SER A 92 -2.47 2.84 -2.08
CA SER A 92 -3.02 1.53 -2.50
C SER A 92 -1.95 0.59 -3.05
N SER A 93 -0.69 1.02 -3.13
CA SER A 93 0.41 0.15 -3.53
C SER A 93 0.63 -0.97 -2.53
N GLU A 94 0.90 -2.18 -3.04
CA GLU A 94 1.30 -3.32 -2.21
C GLU A 94 2.55 -3.02 -1.38
N LEU A 95 3.45 -2.15 -1.88
CA LEU A 95 4.62 -1.67 -1.12
C LEU A 95 4.23 -0.95 0.17
N MET A 96 3.14 -0.18 0.17
CA MET A 96 2.64 0.48 1.38
C MET A 96 2.14 -0.54 2.41
N ALA A 97 1.44 -1.58 1.96
CA ALA A 97 1.01 -2.68 2.84
C ALA A 97 2.22 -3.47 3.37
N ILE A 98 3.18 -3.79 2.51
CA ILE A 98 4.42 -4.47 2.90
C ILE A 98 5.19 -3.66 3.94
N LEU A 99 5.32 -2.33 3.76
CA LEU A 99 5.98 -1.46 4.71
C LEU A 99 5.34 -1.52 6.10
N SER A 100 4.02 -1.65 6.17
CA SER A 100 3.31 -1.72 7.45
C SER A 100 3.53 -3.04 8.21
N ILE A 101 3.88 -4.11 7.52
CA ILE A 101 4.07 -5.44 8.14
C ILE A 101 5.53 -5.93 8.14
N ALA A 102 6.43 -5.23 7.48
CA ALA A 102 7.85 -5.56 7.47
C ALA A 102 8.45 -5.47 8.87
N ARG A 103 9.36 -6.39 9.20
CA ARG A 103 10.04 -6.48 10.48
C ARG A 103 11.41 -5.81 10.49
N ASP A 104 12.04 -5.79 9.33
CA ASP A 104 13.35 -5.20 9.06
C ASP A 104 13.59 -5.08 7.54
N LEU A 105 14.74 -4.56 7.16
CA LEU A 105 15.07 -4.35 5.74
C LEU A 105 15.20 -5.66 4.94
N ALA A 106 15.64 -6.74 5.56
CA ALA A 106 15.79 -8.04 4.92
C ALA A 106 14.40 -8.65 4.62
N ASP A 107 13.50 -8.63 5.61
CA ASP A 107 12.10 -9.06 5.44
C ASP A 107 11.36 -8.18 4.41
N LEU A 108 11.61 -6.86 4.42
CA LEU A 108 11.09 -5.95 3.39
C LEU A 108 11.54 -6.37 1.98
N ARG A 109 12.85 -6.63 1.81
CA ARG A 109 13.45 -7.07 0.53
C ARG A 109 12.85 -8.39 0.03
N GLU A 110 12.69 -9.36 0.92
CA GLU A 110 12.10 -10.65 0.60
C GLU A 110 10.64 -10.49 0.12
N ARG A 111 9.84 -9.72 0.86
CA ARG A 111 8.43 -9.46 0.49
C ARG A 111 8.31 -8.70 -0.83
N ILE A 112 9.16 -7.71 -1.07
CA ILE A 112 9.20 -6.99 -2.35
C ILE A 112 9.50 -7.96 -3.49
N GLY A 113 10.43 -8.89 -3.31
CA GLY A 113 10.76 -9.91 -4.31
C GLY A 113 9.57 -10.77 -4.72
N ASN A 114 8.66 -11.03 -3.80
CA ASN A 114 7.48 -11.88 -4.02
C ASN A 114 6.27 -11.15 -4.63
N ILE A 115 6.33 -9.83 -4.85
CA ILE A 115 5.24 -9.09 -5.50
C ILE A 115 5.05 -9.64 -6.93
N THR A 116 3.83 -10.07 -7.24
CA THR A 116 3.45 -10.48 -8.59
C THR A 116 3.17 -9.24 -9.44
N LEU A 117 3.97 -9.02 -10.47
CA LEU A 117 3.87 -7.86 -11.36
C LEU A 117 2.99 -8.15 -12.58
N ALA A 118 3.07 -9.36 -13.11
CA ALA A 118 2.37 -9.81 -14.30
C ALA A 118 2.28 -11.34 -14.31
N TYR A 119 1.67 -11.89 -15.35
CA TYR A 119 1.73 -13.32 -15.65
C TYR A 119 2.40 -13.55 -17.00
N ASP A 120 3.08 -14.68 -17.14
CA ASP A 120 3.59 -15.12 -18.44
C ASP A 120 2.45 -15.66 -19.33
N LYS A 121 2.75 -15.92 -20.61
CA LYS A 121 1.77 -16.47 -21.57
C LYS A 121 1.23 -17.86 -21.22
N LYS A 122 1.84 -18.54 -20.24
CA LYS A 122 1.38 -19.84 -19.72
C LYS A 122 0.55 -19.71 -18.44
N GLY A 123 0.41 -18.48 -17.92
CA GLY A 123 -0.33 -18.19 -16.69
C GLY A 123 0.48 -18.34 -15.41
N ASN A 124 1.81 -18.44 -15.47
CA ASN A 124 2.64 -18.42 -14.28
C ASN A 124 2.89 -16.99 -13.82
N PRO A 125 2.95 -16.72 -12.50
CA PRO A 125 3.27 -15.39 -11.99
C PRO A 125 4.70 -14.99 -12.35
N VAL A 126 4.88 -13.73 -12.71
CA VAL A 126 6.17 -13.06 -12.88
C VAL A 126 6.33 -12.07 -11.74
N THR A 127 7.31 -12.31 -10.88
CA THR A 127 7.53 -11.53 -9.67
C THR A 127 8.56 -10.42 -9.86
N ALA A 128 8.68 -9.54 -8.87
CA ALA A 128 9.75 -8.53 -8.85
C ALA A 128 11.15 -9.15 -8.77
N GLU A 129 11.27 -10.36 -8.19
CA GLU A 129 12.52 -11.13 -8.19
C GLU A 129 12.84 -11.66 -9.58
N ASP A 130 11.87 -12.25 -10.29
CA ASP A 130 12.05 -12.74 -11.67
C ASP A 130 12.44 -11.61 -12.63
N LEU A 131 11.90 -10.41 -12.41
CA LEU A 131 12.24 -9.20 -13.17
C LEU A 131 13.61 -8.62 -12.77
N GLU A 132 14.21 -9.09 -11.70
CA GLU A 132 15.50 -8.63 -11.13
C GLU A 132 15.47 -7.17 -10.65
N VAL A 133 14.29 -6.66 -10.26
CA VAL A 133 14.09 -5.26 -9.85
C VAL A 133 13.95 -5.06 -8.34
N ALA A 134 13.72 -6.14 -7.59
CA ALA A 134 13.42 -6.09 -6.16
C ALA A 134 14.54 -5.42 -5.33
N GLY A 135 15.80 -5.59 -5.69
CA GLY A 135 16.92 -4.90 -5.03
C GLY A 135 16.88 -3.39 -5.19
N ALA A 136 16.61 -2.92 -6.42
CA ALA A 136 16.48 -1.48 -6.71
C ALA A 136 15.26 -0.86 -6.03
N MET A 137 14.13 -1.58 -6.01
CA MET A 137 12.93 -1.18 -5.26
C MET A 137 13.23 -1.03 -3.76
N THR A 138 13.96 -2.00 -3.19
CA THR A 138 14.35 -1.95 -1.77
C THR A 138 15.30 -0.79 -1.48
N ALA A 139 16.18 -0.44 -2.41
CA ALA A 139 17.07 0.71 -2.24
C ALA A 139 16.30 2.03 -2.10
N TRP A 140 15.22 2.21 -2.85
CA TRP A 140 14.30 3.34 -2.67
C TRP A 140 13.63 3.34 -1.29
N MET A 141 13.30 2.16 -0.75
CA MET A 141 12.62 2.00 0.54
C MET A 141 13.56 2.06 1.76
N ARG A 142 14.87 2.19 1.55
CA ARG A 142 15.90 2.12 2.62
C ARG A 142 15.65 3.08 3.77
N ASN A 143 15.25 4.31 3.48
CA ASN A 143 14.99 5.29 4.51
C ASN A 143 13.55 5.21 5.04
N ALA A 144 12.60 4.87 4.15
CA ALA A 144 11.20 4.74 4.50
C ALA A 144 10.89 3.57 5.45
N ILE A 145 11.80 2.59 5.59
CA ILE A 145 11.64 1.48 6.57
C ILE A 145 11.68 1.98 8.02
N ASN A 146 12.25 3.15 8.28
CA ASN A 146 12.37 3.70 9.62
C ASN A 146 11.17 4.61 9.93
N PRO A 147 10.47 4.41 11.07
CA PRO A 147 9.44 5.33 11.52
C PRO A 147 9.99 6.74 11.73
N THR A 148 9.22 7.74 11.37
CA THR A 148 9.54 9.14 11.65
C THR A 148 8.98 9.53 13.00
N LEU A 149 9.83 10.00 13.90
CA LEU A 149 9.41 10.57 15.18
C LEU A 149 9.04 12.03 15.01
N ALA A 150 7.79 12.34 15.27
CA ALA A 150 7.25 13.70 15.32
C ALA A 150 6.84 14.06 16.75
N CYS A 151 6.48 15.30 16.97
CA CYS A 151 5.96 15.80 18.24
C CYS A 151 4.58 16.43 18.02
N THR A 152 3.64 16.10 18.87
CA THR A 152 2.32 16.75 18.89
C THR A 152 2.43 18.18 19.43
N VAL A 153 1.36 18.96 19.25
CA VAL A 153 1.27 20.33 19.85
C VAL A 153 1.32 20.32 21.37
N GLU A 154 1.05 19.18 22.00
CA GLU A 154 1.13 18.97 23.45
C GLU A 154 2.46 18.33 23.88
N TYR A 155 3.46 18.36 23.00
CA TYR A 155 4.81 17.82 23.23
C TYR A 155 4.86 16.31 23.48
N GLN A 156 3.88 15.57 22.98
CA GLN A 156 3.89 14.12 23.05
C GLN A 156 4.60 13.52 21.83
N PRO A 157 5.39 12.46 21.99
CA PRO A 157 6.01 11.78 20.86
C PRO A 157 4.95 11.08 20.01
N CYS A 158 5.09 11.20 18.69
CA CYS A 158 4.22 10.58 17.71
C CYS A 158 5.06 9.88 16.64
N LEU A 159 4.89 8.58 16.47
CA LEU A 159 5.54 7.81 15.41
C LEU A 159 4.65 7.81 14.18
N VAL A 160 5.14 8.36 13.07
CA VAL A 160 4.44 8.35 11.78
C VAL A 160 5.17 7.37 10.86
N HIS A 161 4.46 6.36 10.39
CA HIS A 161 5.04 5.34 9.54
C HIS A 161 3.97 4.51 8.84
N ALA A 162 4.10 4.33 7.53
CA ALA A 162 3.19 3.62 6.66
C ALA A 162 1.72 4.09 6.79
N GLY A 163 0.98 4.02 5.74
CA GLY A 163 -0.43 4.43 5.73
C GLY A 163 -1.17 3.77 4.58
N PRO A 164 -1.26 2.41 4.58
CA PRO A 164 -1.93 1.70 3.51
C PRO A 164 -3.42 2.07 3.48
N PHE A 165 -3.96 2.19 2.27
CA PHE A 165 -5.37 2.51 2.05
C PHE A 165 -6.28 1.43 2.65
N ALA A 166 -7.55 1.77 2.94
CA ALA A 166 -8.47 0.93 3.70
C ALA A 166 -8.61 -0.52 3.23
N ASN A 167 -8.60 -0.73 1.91
CA ASN A 167 -8.76 -2.06 1.31
C ASN A 167 -7.57 -3.00 1.55
N ILE A 168 -6.35 -2.44 1.74
CA ILE A 168 -5.12 -3.21 2.00
C ILE A 168 -4.52 -2.93 3.38
N ALA A 169 -5.14 -2.06 4.17
CA ALA A 169 -4.68 -1.73 5.52
C ALA A 169 -4.68 -2.96 6.42
N VAL A 170 -3.75 -2.98 7.37
CA VAL A 170 -3.67 -3.99 8.43
C VAL A 170 -4.32 -3.53 9.73
N GLY A 171 -5.11 -2.47 9.66
CA GLY A 171 -5.87 -1.90 10.75
C GLY A 171 -5.18 -0.76 11.50
N GLN A 172 -3.85 -0.70 11.48
CA GLN A 172 -3.06 0.26 12.28
C GLN A 172 -1.77 0.66 11.56
N SER A 173 -0.88 1.39 12.24
CA SER A 173 0.46 1.73 11.80
C SER A 173 1.37 0.48 11.69
N SER A 174 2.65 0.67 11.43
CA SER A 174 3.59 -0.40 11.15
C SER A 174 3.99 -1.22 12.39
N ILE A 175 4.42 -2.46 12.15
CA ILE A 175 5.01 -3.33 13.18
C ILE A 175 6.28 -2.71 13.77
N ILE A 176 7.10 -2.04 12.95
CA ILE A 176 8.34 -1.42 13.42
C ILE A 176 8.02 -0.25 14.35
N ALA A 177 7.05 0.60 14.00
CA ALA A 177 6.63 1.69 14.87
C ALA A 177 6.11 1.19 16.23
N ASP A 178 5.30 0.11 16.25
CA ASP A 178 4.84 -0.49 17.49
C ASP A 178 6.00 -0.99 18.35
N ARG A 179 6.95 -1.71 17.75
CA ARG A 179 8.12 -2.22 18.49
C ARG A 179 8.97 -1.11 19.08
N VAL A 180 9.15 -0.01 18.35
CA VAL A 180 9.87 1.17 18.82
C VAL A 180 9.10 1.84 19.96
N GLY A 181 7.78 2.07 19.77
CA GLY A 181 6.92 2.70 20.76
C GLY A 181 6.87 1.92 22.07
N LEU A 182 6.61 0.61 21.99
CA LEU A 182 6.56 -0.28 23.16
C LEU A 182 7.90 -0.40 23.90
N LYS A 183 9.01 -0.14 23.23
CA LYS A 183 10.33 -0.18 23.87
C LYS A 183 10.73 1.14 24.53
N LEU A 184 10.26 2.25 24.02
CA LEU A 184 10.71 3.58 24.46
C LEU A 184 9.75 4.25 25.43
N PHE A 185 8.47 3.87 25.46
CA PHE A 185 7.43 4.56 26.21
C PHE A 185 6.66 3.59 27.12
N ASP A 186 6.11 4.13 28.21
CA ASP A 186 5.28 3.37 29.15
C ASP A 186 3.92 3.00 28.56
N TYR A 187 3.40 3.85 27.67
CA TYR A 187 2.15 3.64 26.96
C TYR A 187 2.37 3.85 25.47
N HIS A 188 1.87 2.92 24.68
CA HIS A 188 1.82 3.02 23.21
C HIS A 188 0.38 2.94 22.76
N VAL A 189 -0.13 4.03 22.19
CA VAL A 189 -1.51 4.13 21.69
C VAL A 189 -1.50 4.16 20.17
N THR A 190 -2.33 3.34 19.56
CA THR A 190 -2.47 3.27 18.11
C THR A 190 -3.94 3.18 17.73
N GLU A 191 -4.31 3.68 16.58
CA GLU A 191 -5.68 3.72 16.09
C GLU A 191 -5.96 2.57 15.13
N SER A 192 -7.10 1.89 15.32
CA SER A 192 -7.65 0.95 14.34
C SER A 192 -8.78 1.61 13.58
N GLY A 193 -8.48 2.10 12.36
CA GLY A 193 -9.43 2.85 11.55
C GLY A 193 -10.51 2.01 10.89
N PHE A 194 -11.55 2.65 10.35
CA PHE A 194 -12.64 2.04 9.56
C PHE A 194 -13.56 1.10 10.33
N ALA A 195 -13.90 1.43 11.57
CA ALA A 195 -14.75 0.66 12.46
C ALA A 195 -14.14 -0.66 12.98
N ALA A 196 -14.74 -1.20 14.02
CA ALA A 196 -14.20 -2.38 14.72
C ALA A 196 -14.26 -3.65 13.87
N ASP A 197 -15.26 -3.78 13.02
CA ASP A 197 -15.46 -4.90 12.10
C ASP A 197 -14.52 -4.89 10.89
N ILE A 198 -13.79 -3.80 10.65
CA ILE A 198 -12.79 -3.72 9.59
C ILE A 198 -11.40 -3.49 10.19
N GLY A 199 -11.15 -2.34 10.80
CA GLY A 199 -9.83 -1.94 11.27
C GLY A 199 -9.32 -2.79 12.43
N PHE A 200 -10.13 -2.97 13.49
CA PHE A 200 -9.73 -3.77 14.63
C PHE A 200 -9.64 -5.26 14.29
N GLU A 201 -10.55 -5.79 13.45
CA GLU A 201 -10.48 -7.16 12.99
C GLU A 201 -9.19 -7.43 12.21
N LYS A 202 -8.81 -6.57 11.27
CA LYS A 202 -7.54 -6.67 10.54
C LYS A 202 -6.33 -6.56 11.46
N PHE A 203 -6.35 -5.63 12.40
CA PHE A 203 -5.31 -5.52 13.41
C PHE A 203 -5.13 -6.85 14.16
N TRP A 204 -6.22 -7.42 14.66
CA TRP A 204 -6.20 -8.66 15.43
C TRP A 204 -5.80 -9.86 14.58
N ASN A 205 -6.43 -10.02 13.42
CA ASN A 205 -6.28 -11.21 12.59
C ASN A 205 -5.06 -11.18 11.66
N VAL A 206 -4.52 -10.01 11.34
CA VAL A 206 -3.36 -9.85 10.46
C VAL A 206 -2.15 -9.37 11.25
N LYS A 207 -2.20 -8.15 11.77
CA LYS A 207 -1.02 -7.50 12.36
C LYS A 207 -0.54 -8.19 13.63
N CYS A 208 -1.44 -8.54 14.56
CA CYS A 208 -1.07 -9.25 15.79
C CYS A 208 -0.45 -10.62 15.50
N ARG A 209 -0.95 -11.34 14.50
CA ARG A 209 -0.39 -12.64 14.11
C ARG A 209 1.00 -12.51 13.51
N LEU A 210 1.23 -11.50 12.66
CA LEU A 210 2.52 -11.27 12.01
C LEU A 210 3.57 -10.69 12.95
N SER A 211 3.16 -9.82 13.87
CA SER A 211 4.06 -9.14 14.80
C SER A 211 4.36 -9.95 16.07
N GLY A 212 3.42 -10.80 16.49
CA GLY A 212 3.40 -11.44 17.82
C GLY A 212 3.00 -10.49 18.95
N LEU A 213 2.70 -9.23 18.64
CA LEU A 213 2.27 -8.23 19.62
C LEU A 213 0.75 -8.32 19.84
N LYS A 214 0.31 -8.08 21.07
CA LYS A 214 -1.11 -8.04 21.45
C LYS A 214 -1.37 -6.77 22.26
N PRO A 215 -2.56 -6.15 22.12
CA PRO A 215 -2.91 -5.01 22.96
C PRO A 215 -3.23 -5.49 24.38
N ASP A 216 -2.86 -4.68 25.37
CA ASP A 216 -3.27 -4.90 26.76
C ASP A 216 -4.70 -4.41 26.98
N VAL A 217 -5.09 -3.35 26.27
CA VAL A 217 -6.42 -2.73 26.36
C VAL A 217 -6.88 -2.32 24.97
N SER A 218 -8.17 -2.48 24.71
CA SER A 218 -8.84 -1.95 23.51
C SER A 218 -9.92 -0.95 23.95
N VAL A 219 -9.93 0.22 23.31
CA VAL A 219 -10.95 1.26 23.54
C VAL A 219 -11.86 1.31 22.31
N LEU A 220 -13.13 1.00 22.51
CA LEU A 220 -14.15 1.14 21.49
C LEU A 220 -14.84 2.50 21.60
N THR A 221 -14.73 3.33 20.56
CA THR A 221 -15.45 4.59 20.45
C THR A 221 -16.74 4.37 19.67
N ALA A 222 -17.88 4.53 20.34
CA ALA A 222 -19.20 4.45 19.72
C ALA A 222 -19.93 5.77 19.93
N THR A 223 -20.27 6.47 18.85
CA THR A 223 -21.04 7.71 18.95
C THR A 223 -22.53 7.42 19.12
N ILE A 224 -23.24 8.26 19.91
CA ILE A 224 -24.68 8.16 20.08
C ILE A 224 -25.41 8.21 18.73
N ARG A 225 -24.93 9.04 17.81
CA ARG A 225 -25.47 9.12 16.45
C ARG A 225 -25.36 7.79 15.70
N ALA A 226 -24.20 7.13 15.77
CA ALA A 226 -24.01 5.84 15.13
C ALA A 226 -24.93 4.77 15.74
N LEU A 227 -25.05 4.73 17.07
CA LEU A 227 -25.95 3.82 17.77
C LEU A 227 -27.40 4.01 17.34
N LYS A 228 -27.87 5.26 17.30
CA LYS A 228 -29.24 5.57 16.84
C LYS A 228 -29.47 5.19 15.37
N MET A 229 -28.51 5.49 14.48
CA MET A 229 -28.63 5.15 13.06
C MET A 229 -28.70 3.65 12.85
N HIS A 230 -27.81 2.88 13.46
CA HIS A 230 -27.78 1.43 13.36
C HIS A 230 -28.92 0.76 14.15
N GLY A 231 -29.49 1.42 15.14
CA GLY A 231 -30.67 1.00 15.87
C GLY A 231 -32.01 1.27 15.15
N GLY A 232 -31.98 1.69 13.89
CA GLY A 232 -33.18 1.91 13.07
C GLY A 232 -33.59 3.37 12.91
N GLY A 233 -32.74 4.31 13.30
CA GLY A 233 -32.96 5.74 13.07
C GLY A 233 -32.89 6.11 11.57
N PRO A 234 -33.43 7.29 11.20
CA PRO A 234 -33.42 7.77 9.82
C PRO A 234 -32.01 7.83 9.22
N LYS A 235 -31.91 7.61 7.91
CA LYS A 235 -30.62 7.67 7.21
C LYS A 235 -29.99 9.05 7.31
N VAL A 236 -28.75 9.12 7.76
CA VAL A 236 -27.95 10.36 7.81
C VAL A 236 -27.28 10.60 6.46
N VAL A 237 -27.42 11.83 5.95
CA VAL A 237 -26.77 12.26 4.72
C VAL A 237 -25.74 13.35 5.07
N PRO A 238 -24.46 13.20 4.66
CA PRO A 238 -23.44 14.22 4.92
C PRO A 238 -23.85 15.58 4.36
N GLY A 239 -23.59 16.64 5.14
CA GLY A 239 -23.92 18.03 4.75
C GLY A 239 -25.38 18.42 4.94
N HIS A 240 -26.25 17.54 5.40
CA HIS A 240 -27.62 17.83 5.74
C HIS A 240 -27.84 17.91 7.27
N PRO A 241 -28.81 18.71 7.74
CA PRO A 241 -29.20 18.72 9.15
C PRO A 241 -29.64 17.32 9.61
N LEU A 242 -29.36 17.02 10.87
CA LEU A 242 -29.81 15.76 11.47
C LEU A 242 -31.31 15.80 11.74
N ALA A 243 -31.99 14.69 11.56
CA ALA A 243 -33.39 14.54 11.98
C ALA A 243 -33.52 14.64 13.51
N ASP A 244 -34.71 15.00 13.99
CA ASP A 244 -34.97 15.23 15.42
C ASP A 244 -34.64 14.05 16.31
N GLU A 245 -34.77 12.83 15.80
CA GLU A 245 -34.46 11.59 16.50
C GLU A 245 -32.98 11.52 16.95
N TYR A 246 -32.08 12.21 16.24
CA TYR A 246 -30.67 12.27 16.60
C TYR A 246 -30.36 13.34 17.65
N THR A 247 -31.19 14.36 17.78
CA THR A 247 -30.99 15.49 18.70
C THR A 247 -31.67 15.28 20.04
N ARG A 248 -32.65 14.38 20.12
CA ARG A 248 -33.39 14.06 21.35
C ARG A 248 -32.91 12.73 21.93
N GLU A 249 -32.95 12.67 23.25
CA GLU A 249 -32.74 11.42 23.96
C GLU A 249 -33.88 10.44 23.68
N ASN A 250 -33.57 9.19 23.47
CA ASN A 250 -34.53 8.11 23.31
C ASN A 250 -34.07 6.96 24.18
N LEU A 251 -34.67 6.83 25.33
CA LEU A 251 -34.41 5.84 26.36
C LEU A 251 -35.17 4.54 26.06
#